data_ed13fbe793ad07d1ac038143b297dc44
#
_entry.id   ed13fbe793ad07d1ac038143b297dc44
#
_cell.length_a   1.000
_cell.length_b   1.000
_cell.length_c   1.000
_cell.angle_alpha   90.00
_cell.angle_beta   90.00
_cell.angle_gamma   90.00
#
_symmetry.space_group_name_H-M   'P 1'
#
loop_
_entity.id
_entity.type
_entity.pdbx_description
1 polymer ?
#
loop_
_entity_poly.entity_id
_entity_poly.type
_entity_poly.pdbx_seq_one_letter_code
_entity_poly.pdbx_strand_id
1 'polypeptide(L)'
;MHAMPLLTLAVAGDAEPIWPFLNACMNATAALLLCAGLVAIKAERKRLHGALMIAAGLASAVFLAGYLYYHFVWQSELGPRRFAGEGWLKRAYLVLLLTHVVGAIVNLPMVIGTFVLAARRRWDSHKRWAKRTFPLWLYVSVTGVLVYLALYRYQPG
;
A
#
# COMPACT_ATOMS: atom_id res chain seq x y z
N MET A 1 -39.49 0.89 3.05
CA MET A 1 -39.04 1.94 3.99
C MET A 1 -38.38 1.24 5.19
N HIS A 2 -37.07 1.03 5.13
CA HIS A 2 -36.32 0.53 6.28
C HIS A 2 -35.74 1.74 7.00
N ALA A 3 -36.28 2.01 8.20
CA ALA A 3 -35.77 3.05 9.09
C ALA A 3 -34.34 2.66 9.51
N MET A 4 -33.34 3.40 9.04
CA MET A 4 -31.99 3.31 9.63
C MET A 4 -32.06 3.69 11.11
N PRO A 5 -31.47 2.90 12.00
CA PRO A 5 -31.49 3.25 13.43
C PRO A 5 -30.76 4.57 13.66
N LEU A 6 -31.36 5.48 14.40
CA LEU A 6 -30.87 6.83 14.73
C LEU A 6 -29.44 6.84 15.33
N LEU A 7 -28.97 5.70 15.83
CA LEU A 7 -27.60 5.52 16.35
C LEU A 7 -26.54 5.56 15.24
N THR A 8 -26.90 5.23 13.98
CA THR A 8 -25.97 5.25 12.83
C THR A 8 -25.75 6.68 12.31
N LEU A 9 -26.73 7.57 12.52
CA LEU A 9 -26.65 8.98 12.11
C LEU A 9 -25.75 9.83 13.02
N ALA A 10 -25.61 9.47 14.29
CA ALA A 10 -24.78 10.21 15.25
C ALA A 10 -23.26 9.94 15.13
N VAL A 11 -22.86 8.87 14.42
CA VAL A 11 -21.43 8.53 14.17
C VAL A 11 -20.95 9.04 12.82
N ALA A 12 -21.84 9.52 11.96
CA ALA A 12 -21.52 10.02 10.62
C ALA A 12 -21.11 11.51 10.60
N GLY A 13 -20.95 12.16 11.75
CA GLY A 13 -20.43 13.52 11.86
C GLY A 13 -18.89 13.51 11.79
N ASP A 14 -18.33 14.00 10.69
CA ASP A 14 -16.95 14.51 10.49
C ASP A 14 -15.76 13.59 10.83
N ALA A 15 -15.93 12.36 11.28
CA ALA A 15 -14.83 11.44 11.50
C ALA A 15 -14.35 10.88 10.15
N GLU A 16 -13.16 11.29 9.73
CA GLU A 16 -12.50 10.67 8.55
C GLU A 16 -12.43 9.15 8.73
N PRO A 17 -12.78 8.37 7.69
CA PRO A 17 -12.74 6.92 7.79
C PRO A 17 -11.32 6.47 8.17
N ILE A 18 -11.20 5.63 9.18
CA ILE A 18 -9.90 5.13 9.69
C ILE A 18 -9.13 4.29 8.66
N TRP A 19 -9.84 3.71 7.69
CA TRP A 19 -9.29 2.78 6.70
C TRP A 19 -8.15 3.35 5.86
N PRO A 20 -8.24 4.56 5.28
CA PRO A 20 -7.13 5.15 4.53
C PRO A 20 -5.88 5.36 5.38
N PHE A 21 -6.04 5.75 6.64
CA PHE A 21 -4.93 5.88 7.59
C PHE A 21 -4.27 4.52 7.88
N LEU A 22 -5.06 3.49 8.19
CA LEU A 22 -4.54 2.14 8.42
C LEU A 22 -3.81 1.60 7.18
N ASN A 23 -4.36 1.84 5.99
CA ASN A 23 -3.72 1.46 4.73
C ASN A 23 -2.37 2.17 4.54
N ALA A 24 -2.27 3.46 4.87
CA ALA A 24 -1.01 4.19 4.82
C ALA A 24 0.01 3.64 5.84
N CYS A 25 -0.44 3.27 7.04
CA CYS A 25 0.41 2.62 8.05
C CYS A 25 0.93 1.26 7.57
N MET A 26 0.12 0.46 6.90
CA MET A 26 0.56 -0.83 6.34
C MET A 26 1.61 -0.64 5.24
N ASN A 27 1.44 0.35 4.37
CA ASN A 27 2.44 0.70 3.36
C ASN A 27 3.75 1.19 3.98
N ALA A 28 3.70 2.06 4.99
CA ALA A 28 4.88 2.51 5.72
C ALA A 28 5.61 1.33 6.39
N THR A 29 4.86 0.45 7.06
CA THR A 29 5.39 -0.76 7.67
C THR A 29 6.07 -1.65 6.64
N ALA A 30 5.44 -1.90 5.49
CA ALA A 30 6.04 -2.68 4.40
C ALA A 30 7.35 -2.05 3.92
N ALA A 31 7.40 -0.73 3.69
CA ALA A 31 8.60 -0.01 3.28
C ALA A 31 9.75 -0.18 4.28
N LEU A 32 9.48 -0.03 5.58
CA LEU A 32 10.48 -0.20 6.64
C LEU A 32 10.99 -1.65 6.70
N LEU A 33 10.10 -2.63 6.63
CA LEU A 33 10.45 -4.05 6.62
C LEU A 33 11.28 -4.43 5.39
N LEU A 34 10.97 -3.88 4.23
CA LEU A 34 11.75 -4.05 3.00
C LEU A 34 13.17 -3.52 3.15
N CYS A 35 13.34 -2.31 3.68
CA CYS A 35 14.65 -1.72 3.94
C CYS A 35 15.45 -2.56 4.95
N ALA A 36 14.82 -2.94 6.06
CA ALA A 36 15.45 -3.80 7.07
C ALA A 36 15.85 -5.17 6.49
N GLY A 37 14.99 -5.75 5.65
CA GLY A 37 15.28 -7.01 4.97
C GLY A 37 16.44 -6.91 3.98
N LEU A 38 16.57 -5.77 3.28
CA LEU A 38 17.72 -5.52 2.41
C LEU A 38 19.03 -5.43 3.23
N VAL A 39 18.99 -4.74 4.37
CA VAL A 39 20.14 -4.68 5.29
C VAL A 39 20.49 -6.07 5.83
N ALA A 40 19.48 -6.83 6.23
CA ALA A 40 19.67 -8.20 6.74
C ALA A 40 20.35 -9.12 5.72
N ILE A 41 19.94 -9.08 4.44
CA ILE A 41 20.57 -9.94 3.42
C ILE A 41 21.99 -9.49 3.08
N LYS A 42 22.25 -8.18 3.08
CA LYS A 42 23.61 -7.65 2.91
C LYS A 42 24.55 -8.04 4.06
N ALA A 43 24.00 -8.19 5.27
CA ALA A 43 24.70 -8.68 6.46
C ALA A 43 24.71 -10.22 6.54
N GLU A 44 24.40 -10.93 5.46
CA GLU A 44 24.32 -12.40 5.36
C GLU A 44 23.36 -13.09 6.34
N ARG A 45 22.49 -12.33 7.00
CA ARG A 45 21.45 -12.83 7.94
C ARG A 45 20.24 -13.37 7.18
N LYS A 46 20.41 -14.48 6.46
CA LYS A 46 19.40 -15.04 5.54
C LYS A 46 18.06 -15.35 6.22
N ARG A 47 18.10 -15.89 7.46
CA ARG A 47 16.87 -16.18 8.23
C ARG A 47 16.09 -14.91 8.57
N LEU A 48 16.80 -13.88 9.04
CA LEU A 48 16.18 -12.58 9.36
C LEU A 48 15.62 -11.94 8.11
N HIS A 49 16.35 -11.95 6.99
CA HIS A 49 15.83 -11.48 5.70
C HIS A 49 14.51 -12.18 5.33
N GLY A 50 14.46 -13.50 5.41
CA GLY A 50 13.24 -14.26 5.11
C GLY A 50 12.06 -13.87 5.99
N ALA A 51 12.28 -13.74 7.31
CA ALA A 51 11.23 -13.31 8.25
C ALA A 51 10.71 -11.89 7.94
N LEU A 52 11.64 -10.95 7.67
CA LEU A 52 11.27 -9.56 7.33
C LEU A 52 10.52 -9.47 5.99
N MET A 53 10.91 -10.27 4.99
CA MET A 53 10.18 -10.33 3.70
C MET A 53 8.78 -10.90 3.87
N ILE A 54 8.61 -11.95 4.67
CA ILE A 54 7.28 -12.50 4.98
C ILE A 54 6.43 -11.46 5.69
N ALA A 55 6.97 -10.78 6.70
CA ALA A 55 6.26 -9.71 7.40
C ALA A 55 5.87 -8.56 6.46
N ALA A 56 6.75 -8.14 5.54
CA ALA A 56 6.43 -7.14 4.51
C ALA A 56 5.32 -7.63 3.57
N GLY A 57 5.36 -8.90 3.17
CA GLY A 57 4.30 -9.52 2.36
C GLY A 57 2.95 -9.53 3.07
N LEU A 58 2.93 -9.87 4.35
CA LEU A 58 1.71 -9.84 5.17
C LEU A 58 1.16 -8.41 5.31
N ALA A 59 2.02 -7.41 5.61
CA ALA A 59 1.61 -6.02 5.67
C ALA A 59 1.00 -5.55 4.34
N SER A 60 1.61 -5.92 3.20
CA SER A 60 1.08 -5.60 1.86
C SER A 60 -0.23 -6.34 1.56
N ALA A 61 -0.41 -7.56 2.03
CA ALA A 61 -1.66 -8.30 1.87
C ALA A 61 -2.80 -7.69 2.70
N VAL A 62 -2.52 -7.28 3.94
CA VAL A 62 -3.47 -6.56 4.80
C VAL A 62 -3.84 -5.22 4.16
N PHE A 63 -2.84 -4.46 3.65
CA PHE A 63 -3.09 -3.25 2.88
C PHE A 63 -4.04 -3.51 1.71
N LEU A 64 -3.76 -4.51 0.88
CA LEU A 64 -4.57 -4.80 -0.31
C LEU A 64 -6.01 -5.18 0.08
N ALA A 65 -6.18 -6.03 1.09
CA ALA A 65 -7.51 -6.42 1.59
C ALA A 65 -8.28 -5.20 2.12
N GLY A 66 -7.64 -4.35 2.95
CA GLY A 66 -8.23 -3.13 3.48
C GLY A 66 -8.58 -2.11 2.39
N TYR A 67 -7.72 -1.97 1.37
CA TYR A 67 -7.96 -1.11 0.23
C TYR A 67 -9.17 -1.56 -0.59
N LEU A 68 -9.24 -2.86 -0.92
CA LEU A 68 -10.37 -3.42 -1.69
C LEU A 68 -11.68 -3.31 -0.90
N TYR A 69 -11.65 -3.64 0.41
CA TYR A 69 -12.81 -3.49 1.28
C TYR A 69 -13.29 -2.03 1.32
N TYR A 70 -12.39 -1.07 1.56
CA TYR A 70 -12.73 0.34 1.58
C TYR A 70 -13.30 0.80 0.22
N HIS A 71 -12.67 0.39 -0.88
CA HIS A 71 -13.05 0.84 -2.22
C HIS A 71 -14.40 0.27 -2.69
N PHE A 72 -14.65 -1.01 -2.43
CA PHE A 72 -15.87 -1.69 -2.93
C PHE A 72 -17.05 -1.60 -1.97
N VAL A 73 -16.81 -1.41 -0.68
CA VAL A 73 -17.89 -1.39 0.33
C VAL A 73 -18.18 0.04 0.78
N TRP A 74 -17.17 0.76 1.28
CA TRP A 74 -17.39 2.08 1.88
C TRP A 74 -17.48 3.21 0.85
N GLN A 75 -16.62 3.23 -0.13
CA GLN A 75 -16.56 4.31 -1.12
C GLN A 75 -17.75 4.26 -2.09
N SER A 76 -18.40 3.12 -2.28
CA SER A 76 -19.62 3.00 -3.05
C SER A 76 -20.78 3.80 -2.44
N GLU A 77 -20.78 3.99 -1.11
CA GLU A 77 -21.84 4.74 -0.40
C GLU A 77 -21.51 6.23 -0.25
N LEU A 78 -20.22 6.56 0.00
CA LEU A 78 -19.79 7.93 0.33
C LEU A 78 -19.23 8.72 -0.88
N GLY A 79 -18.97 8.03 -2.00
CA GLY A 79 -18.32 8.61 -3.18
C GLY A 79 -16.79 8.78 -3.00
N PRO A 80 -16.05 8.98 -4.11
CA PRO A 80 -14.60 9.11 -4.07
C PRO A 80 -14.18 10.48 -3.55
N ARG A 81 -13.26 10.50 -2.57
CA ARG A 81 -12.62 11.74 -2.14
C ARG A 81 -11.78 12.29 -3.28
N ARG A 82 -11.91 13.58 -3.54
CA ARG A 82 -11.18 14.29 -4.60
C ARG A 82 -10.02 15.08 -4.00
N PHE A 83 -8.90 15.10 -4.72
CA PHE A 83 -7.76 15.93 -4.36
C PHE A 83 -8.12 17.43 -4.48
N ALA A 84 -7.89 18.21 -3.43
CA ALA A 84 -8.30 19.60 -3.34
C ALA A 84 -7.38 20.58 -4.12
N GLY A 85 -6.14 20.17 -4.46
CA GLY A 85 -5.20 21.00 -5.20
C GLY A 85 -5.62 21.25 -6.65
N GLU A 86 -5.17 22.36 -7.21
CA GLU A 86 -5.46 22.79 -8.59
C GLU A 86 -4.16 22.91 -9.42
N GLY A 87 -4.34 23.14 -10.72
CA GLY A 87 -3.25 23.46 -11.64
C GLY A 87 -2.20 22.33 -11.72
N TRP A 88 -0.93 22.68 -11.53
CA TRP A 88 0.20 21.75 -11.63
C TRP A 88 0.20 20.72 -10.48
N LEU A 89 -0.25 21.11 -9.28
CA LEU A 89 -0.33 20.22 -8.13
C LEU A 89 -1.29 19.04 -8.38
N LYS A 90 -2.44 19.34 -8.98
CA LYS A 90 -3.40 18.29 -9.38
C LYS A 90 -2.80 17.34 -10.40
N ARG A 91 -2.08 17.88 -11.38
CA ARG A 91 -1.38 17.04 -12.38
C ARG A 91 -0.32 16.15 -11.74
N ALA A 92 0.50 16.70 -10.85
CA ALA A 92 1.53 15.94 -10.13
C ALA A 92 0.89 14.82 -9.27
N TYR A 93 -0.19 15.11 -8.54
CA TYR A 93 -0.93 14.11 -7.79
C TYR A 93 -1.48 12.99 -8.68
N LEU A 94 -2.09 13.34 -9.83
CA LEU A 94 -2.64 12.35 -10.75
C LEU A 94 -1.55 11.45 -11.35
N VAL A 95 -0.38 11.99 -11.67
CA VAL A 95 0.77 11.22 -12.13
C VAL A 95 1.25 10.27 -11.02
N LEU A 96 1.39 10.77 -9.78
CA LEU A 96 1.76 9.96 -8.63
C LEU A 96 0.76 8.81 -8.41
N LEU A 97 -0.54 9.12 -8.43
CA LEU A 97 -1.60 8.13 -8.27
C LEU A 97 -1.58 7.09 -9.39
N LEU A 98 -1.48 7.53 -10.64
CA LEU A 98 -1.45 6.62 -11.80
C LEU A 98 -0.24 5.67 -11.74
N THR A 99 0.95 6.21 -11.48
CA THR A 99 2.18 5.39 -11.42
C THR A 99 2.16 4.46 -10.21
N HIS A 100 1.59 4.89 -9.08
CA HIS A 100 1.37 4.02 -7.92
C HIS A 100 0.43 2.86 -8.24
N VAL A 101 -0.74 3.12 -8.84
CA VAL A 101 -1.74 2.09 -9.16
C VAL A 101 -1.18 1.10 -10.19
N VAL A 102 -0.60 1.59 -11.28
CA VAL A 102 0.03 0.72 -12.30
C VAL A 102 1.17 -0.09 -11.68
N GLY A 103 2.00 0.58 -10.87
CA GLY A 103 3.07 -0.09 -10.13
C GLY A 103 2.55 -1.19 -9.20
N ALA A 104 1.46 -0.95 -8.46
CA ALA A 104 0.85 -1.94 -7.57
C ALA A 104 0.34 -3.18 -8.31
N ILE A 105 -0.33 -2.98 -9.46
CA ILE A 105 -0.82 -4.06 -10.31
C ILE A 105 0.34 -4.94 -10.80
N VAL A 106 1.43 -4.33 -11.26
CA VAL A 106 2.61 -5.05 -11.74
C VAL A 106 3.38 -5.70 -10.58
N ASN A 107 3.45 -5.02 -9.43
CA ASN A 107 4.19 -5.49 -8.27
C ASN A 107 3.61 -6.78 -7.67
N LEU A 108 2.29 -6.92 -7.63
CA LEU A 108 1.63 -8.07 -7.00
C LEU A 108 2.12 -9.43 -7.57
N PRO A 109 2.04 -9.69 -8.89
CA PRO A 109 2.56 -10.94 -9.45
C PRO A 109 4.08 -11.08 -9.29
N MET A 110 4.83 -9.97 -9.30
CA MET A 110 6.29 -10.01 -9.09
C MET A 110 6.65 -10.43 -7.66
N VAL A 111 5.94 -9.93 -6.66
CA VAL A 111 6.12 -10.34 -5.26
C VAL A 111 5.77 -11.80 -5.08
N ILE A 112 4.62 -12.26 -5.59
CA ILE A 112 4.21 -13.67 -5.54
C ILE A 112 5.28 -14.56 -6.20
N GLY A 113 5.74 -14.21 -7.40
CA GLY A 113 6.79 -14.94 -8.10
C GLY A 113 8.10 -15.01 -7.30
N THR A 114 8.49 -13.92 -6.64
CA THR A 114 9.68 -13.86 -5.79
C THR A 114 9.56 -14.83 -4.60
N PHE A 115 8.40 -14.88 -3.93
CA PHE A 115 8.14 -15.84 -2.84
C PHE A 115 8.11 -17.29 -3.32
N VAL A 116 7.45 -17.56 -4.45
CA VAL A 116 7.41 -18.92 -5.05
C VAL A 116 8.81 -19.42 -5.38
N LEU A 117 9.67 -18.56 -5.94
CA LEU A 117 11.05 -18.94 -6.25
C LEU A 117 11.86 -19.24 -4.98
N ALA A 118 11.67 -18.46 -3.90
CA ALA A 118 12.29 -18.71 -2.60
C ALA A 118 11.78 -20.03 -1.98
N ALA A 119 10.47 -20.26 -1.97
CA ALA A 119 9.86 -21.48 -1.45
C ALA A 119 10.34 -22.74 -2.18
N ARG A 120 10.55 -22.63 -3.51
CA ARG A 120 11.12 -23.69 -4.35
C ARG A 120 12.65 -23.81 -4.26
N ARG A 121 13.30 -23.03 -3.38
CA ARG A 121 14.76 -22.97 -3.21
C ARG A 121 15.54 -22.68 -4.50
N ARG A 122 14.91 -22.01 -5.49
CA ARG A 122 15.54 -21.60 -6.75
C ARG A 122 16.27 -20.27 -6.58
N TRP A 123 17.36 -20.30 -5.79
CA TRP A 123 18.02 -19.11 -5.28
C TRP A 123 18.56 -18.17 -6.35
N ASP A 124 19.13 -18.69 -7.45
CA ASP A 124 19.65 -17.84 -8.53
C ASP A 124 18.53 -17.11 -9.28
N SER A 125 17.41 -17.77 -9.52
CA SER A 125 16.22 -17.17 -10.10
C SER A 125 15.58 -16.19 -9.14
N HIS A 126 15.50 -16.52 -7.85
CA HIS A 126 15.01 -15.62 -6.80
C HIS A 126 15.84 -14.33 -6.75
N LYS A 127 17.16 -14.41 -6.74
CA LYS A 127 18.04 -13.23 -6.72
C LYS A 127 17.84 -12.33 -7.93
N ARG A 128 17.73 -12.92 -9.14
CA ARG A 128 17.49 -12.14 -10.37
C ARG A 128 16.13 -11.45 -10.35
N TRP A 129 15.10 -12.17 -9.91
CA TRP A 129 13.74 -11.66 -9.83
C TRP A 129 13.61 -10.57 -8.75
N ALA A 130 14.15 -10.82 -7.57
CA ALA A 130 14.13 -9.90 -6.43
C ALA A 130 14.80 -8.55 -6.75
N LYS A 131 15.87 -8.52 -7.55
CA LYS A 131 16.51 -7.26 -7.99
C LYS A 131 15.56 -6.31 -8.74
N ARG A 132 14.53 -6.85 -9.40
CA ARG A 132 13.50 -6.06 -10.10
C ARG A 132 12.29 -5.81 -9.22
N THR A 133 11.89 -6.82 -8.43
CA THR A 133 10.74 -6.73 -7.53
C THR A 133 10.96 -5.72 -6.42
N PHE A 134 12.14 -5.75 -5.77
CA PHE A 134 12.45 -4.92 -4.61
C PHE A 134 12.26 -3.42 -4.85
N PRO A 135 12.87 -2.80 -5.88
CA PRO A 135 12.71 -1.37 -6.12
C PRO A 135 11.27 -1.00 -6.46
N LEU A 136 10.55 -1.84 -7.20
CA LEU A 136 9.15 -1.59 -7.50
C LEU A 136 8.27 -1.71 -6.25
N TRP A 137 8.50 -2.73 -5.43
CA TRP A 137 7.74 -2.93 -4.20
C TRP A 137 7.97 -1.78 -3.21
N LEU A 138 9.23 -1.36 -3.03
CA LEU A 138 9.56 -0.21 -2.21
C LEU A 138 8.91 1.08 -2.75
N TYR A 139 8.98 1.30 -4.06
CA TYR A 139 8.31 2.43 -4.72
C TYR A 139 6.81 2.46 -4.44
N VAL A 140 6.11 1.34 -4.65
CA VAL A 140 4.67 1.24 -4.39
C VAL A 140 4.35 1.49 -2.93
N SER A 141 5.13 0.94 -2.00
CA SER A 141 4.92 1.14 -0.56
C SER A 141 5.12 2.60 -0.14
N VAL A 142 6.15 3.28 -0.64
CA VAL A 142 6.40 4.69 -0.34
C VAL A 142 5.36 5.60 -0.99
N THR A 143 5.06 5.38 -2.27
CA THR A 143 4.08 6.21 -2.99
C THR A 143 2.66 6.04 -2.45
N GLY A 144 2.30 4.87 -1.90
CA GLY A 144 1.02 4.67 -1.22
C GLY A 144 0.86 5.58 0.01
N VAL A 145 1.93 5.77 0.80
CA VAL A 145 1.93 6.76 1.89
C VAL A 145 1.80 8.18 1.36
N LEU A 146 2.53 8.52 0.29
CA LEU A 146 2.46 9.86 -0.31
C LEU A 146 1.08 10.17 -0.89
N VAL A 147 0.42 9.21 -1.54
CA VAL A 147 -0.96 9.35 -2.02
C VAL A 147 -1.92 9.66 -0.87
N TYR A 148 -1.78 8.94 0.26
CA TYR A 148 -2.58 9.20 1.46
C TYR A 148 -2.33 10.62 1.99
N LEU A 149 -1.08 11.01 2.18
CA LEU A 149 -0.73 12.34 2.69
C LEU A 149 -1.25 13.45 1.78
N ALA A 150 -1.12 13.29 0.46
CA ALA A 150 -1.64 14.25 -0.50
C ALA A 150 -3.16 14.37 -0.44
N LEU A 151 -3.88 13.24 -0.34
CA LEU A 151 -5.34 13.23 -0.41
C LEU A 151 -6.02 13.63 0.91
N TYR A 152 -5.41 13.30 2.05
CA TYR A 152 -6.04 13.43 3.36
C TYR A 152 -5.41 14.49 4.27
N ARG A 153 -4.14 14.87 4.02
CA ARG A 153 -3.42 15.84 4.86
C ARG A 153 -3.09 17.14 4.16
N TYR A 154 -3.01 17.11 2.83
CA TYR A 154 -2.80 18.33 2.06
C TYR A 154 -4.13 19.07 1.88
N GLN A 155 -4.27 20.21 2.58
CA GLN A 155 -5.39 21.13 2.46
C GLN A 155 -4.79 22.47 1.99
N PRO A 156 -4.81 22.75 0.68
CA PRO A 156 -4.46 24.10 0.22
C PRO A 156 -5.50 25.09 0.76
N GLY A 157 -5.02 26.11 1.48
CA GLY A 157 -5.83 27.23 1.97
C GLY A 157 -6.41 28.05 0.84
#